data_e07412129248f9bada051de497521e00
#
_entry.id   e07412129248f9bada051de497521e00
#
_cell.length_a   1.000
_cell.length_b   1.000
_cell.length_c   1.000
_cell.angle_alpha   90.00
_cell.angle_beta   90.00
_cell.angle_gamma   90.00
#
_symmetry.space_group_name_H-M   'P 1'
#
loop_
_entity.id
_entity.type
_entity.pdbx_description
1 polymer ?
#
loop_
_entity_poly.entity_id
_entity_poly.type
_entity_poly.pdbx_seq_one_letter_code
_entity_poly.pdbx_strand_id
1 'polypeptide(L)'
;MKRSLELAEKLIHQSYLEKEEYMELLGSYQDKETVVCLGQEAARLREKYYGNKVYMRGLIEFTNFCKNNCYYCGIRRDNKNASRYRLTEEEILDCCKNGYELGFRTFVLQGGEDPYFTDEKIVDIVKKIRNSYPDCAITLSIGEKTKESYRLYKEAGADRYLLRHETANEDHYRHLHPEQMSLANRKQCLRNLKELGYQTGAGFMVGAPGQTLECLAEDLIFLKELNPEMVGIGPFIPHHDTKFADEPAGSVELTL
;
A
#
# COMPACT_ATOMS: atom_id res chain seq x y z
N MET A 1 2.95 -6.09 36.19
CA MET A 1 3.03 -5.37 34.91
C MET A 1 1.73 -5.63 34.16
N LYS A 2 1.19 -4.70 33.40
CA LYS A 2 0.00 -4.96 32.58
C LYS A 2 0.36 -5.93 31.46
N ARG A 3 -0.55 -6.83 31.09
CA ARG A 3 -0.31 -7.84 30.06
C ARG A 3 0.01 -7.19 28.69
N SER A 4 -0.65 -6.08 28.34
CA SER A 4 -0.37 -5.31 27.13
C SER A 4 1.08 -4.80 27.06
N LEU A 5 1.61 -4.32 28.18
CA LEU A 5 3.01 -3.85 28.26
C LEU A 5 4.01 -5.02 28.14
N GLU A 6 3.73 -6.18 28.73
CA GLU A 6 4.52 -7.41 28.56
C GLU A 6 4.58 -7.84 27.10
N LEU A 7 3.44 -7.75 26.38
CA LEU A 7 3.37 -8.09 24.96
C LEU A 7 4.12 -7.07 24.10
N ALA A 8 4.04 -5.77 24.44
CA ALA A 8 4.83 -4.74 23.76
C ALA A 8 6.34 -4.99 23.92
N GLU A 9 6.80 -5.27 25.14
CA GLU A 9 8.21 -5.62 25.38
C GLU A 9 8.62 -6.89 24.64
N LYS A 10 7.76 -7.93 24.66
CA LYS A 10 8.00 -9.15 23.88
C LYS A 10 8.16 -8.85 22.39
N LEU A 11 7.26 -8.04 21.80
CA LEU A 11 7.33 -7.63 20.40
C LEU A 11 8.64 -6.89 20.09
N ILE A 12 9.06 -5.97 20.95
CA ILE A 12 10.31 -5.21 20.81
C ILE A 12 11.52 -6.15 20.78
N HIS A 13 11.56 -7.16 21.66
CA HIS A 13 12.69 -8.09 21.76
C HIS A 13 12.71 -9.15 20.68
N GLN A 14 11.56 -9.70 20.31
CA GLN A 14 11.46 -10.85 19.40
C GLN A 14 11.09 -10.45 17.97
N SER A 15 10.60 -9.22 17.75
CA SER A 15 10.07 -8.71 16.48
C SER A 15 8.93 -9.57 15.91
N TYR A 16 8.22 -10.28 16.74
CA TYR A 16 7.09 -11.16 16.39
C TYR A 16 6.25 -11.51 17.63
N LEU A 17 4.93 -11.66 17.40
CA LEU A 17 3.96 -12.20 18.36
C LEU A 17 3.12 -13.27 17.66
N GLU A 18 2.53 -14.17 18.45
CA GLU A 18 1.50 -15.10 17.93
C GLU A 18 0.18 -14.34 17.66
N LYS A 19 -0.71 -14.94 16.87
CA LYS A 19 -1.95 -14.27 16.43
C LYS A 19 -2.78 -13.76 17.62
N GLU A 20 -2.99 -14.60 18.62
CA GLU A 20 -3.75 -14.27 19.82
C GLU A 20 -3.10 -13.12 20.62
N GLU A 21 -1.77 -13.10 20.67
CA GLU A 21 -1.01 -12.04 21.33
C GLU A 21 -1.11 -10.72 20.58
N TYR A 22 -1.08 -10.74 19.23
CA TYR A 22 -1.36 -9.54 18.43
C TYR A 22 -2.77 -9.02 18.68
N MET A 23 -3.78 -9.91 18.72
CA MET A 23 -5.17 -9.52 18.99
C MET A 23 -5.32 -8.86 20.37
N GLU A 24 -4.67 -9.42 21.40
CA GLU A 24 -4.67 -8.86 22.75
C GLU A 24 -3.99 -7.49 22.81
N LEU A 25 -2.82 -7.35 22.17
CA LEU A 25 -2.09 -6.08 22.10
C LEU A 25 -2.87 -5.02 21.33
N LEU A 26 -3.43 -5.34 20.17
CA LEU A 26 -4.27 -4.45 19.37
C LEU A 26 -5.55 -4.04 20.13
N GLY A 27 -6.16 -4.95 20.90
CA GLY A 27 -7.30 -4.64 21.77
C GLY A 27 -6.97 -3.63 22.88
N SER A 28 -5.69 -3.44 23.15
CA SER A 28 -5.20 -2.52 24.20
C SER A 28 -4.67 -1.18 23.62
N TYR A 29 -5.03 -0.83 22.39
CA TYR A 29 -4.52 0.37 21.68
C TYR A 29 -4.78 1.71 22.38
N GLN A 30 -5.69 1.75 23.37
CA GLN A 30 -5.93 2.93 24.20
C GLN A 30 -5.11 2.96 25.50
N ASP A 31 -4.35 1.90 25.81
CA ASP A 31 -3.46 1.89 26.98
C ASP A 31 -2.24 2.78 26.73
N LYS A 32 -2.23 3.94 27.37
CA LYS A 32 -1.20 4.97 27.18
C LYS A 32 0.22 4.49 27.44
N GLU A 33 0.44 3.63 28.44
CA GLU A 33 1.78 3.12 28.77
C GLU A 33 2.30 2.23 27.64
N THR A 34 1.45 1.34 27.12
CA THR A 34 1.76 0.46 26.01
C THR A 34 2.03 1.23 24.73
N VAL A 35 1.18 2.23 24.40
CA VAL A 35 1.33 3.08 23.21
C VAL A 35 2.63 3.89 23.29
N VAL A 36 2.96 4.46 24.46
CA VAL A 36 4.21 5.20 24.66
C VAL A 36 5.42 4.28 24.50
N CYS A 37 5.39 3.07 25.05
CA CYS A 37 6.47 2.08 24.93
C CYS A 37 6.74 1.74 23.44
N LEU A 38 5.72 1.38 22.69
CA LEU A 38 5.83 1.05 21.26
C LEU A 38 6.26 2.25 20.42
N GLY A 39 5.68 3.44 20.69
CA GLY A 39 6.03 4.67 19.98
C GLY A 39 7.48 5.10 20.19
N GLN A 40 8.02 4.95 21.39
CA GLN A 40 9.43 5.24 21.68
C GLN A 40 10.35 4.29 20.90
N GLU A 41 10.04 3.00 20.84
CA GLU A 41 10.85 2.05 20.09
C GLU A 41 10.74 2.29 18.57
N ALA A 42 9.55 2.58 18.06
CA ALA A 42 9.36 2.95 16.66
C ALA A 42 10.17 4.21 16.29
N ALA A 43 10.17 5.23 17.15
CA ALA A 43 10.97 6.44 16.96
C ALA A 43 12.47 6.15 16.97
N ARG A 44 12.95 5.30 17.91
CA ARG A 44 14.35 4.86 17.99
C ARG A 44 14.79 4.11 16.73
N LEU A 45 13.96 3.20 16.23
CA LEU A 45 14.24 2.46 14.98
C LEU A 45 14.27 3.38 13.77
N ARG A 46 13.29 4.30 13.67
CA ARG A 46 13.29 5.31 12.61
C ARG A 46 14.56 6.15 12.62
N GLU A 47 14.97 6.65 13.78
CA GLU A 47 16.19 7.45 13.92
C GLU A 47 17.43 6.68 13.50
N LYS A 48 17.53 5.41 13.91
CA LYS A 48 18.65 4.53 13.56
C LYS A 48 18.80 4.34 12.04
N TYR A 49 17.71 4.17 11.30
CA TYR A 49 17.75 3.83 9.87
C TYR A 49 17.60 5.02 8.93
N TYR A 50 16.88 6.06 9.34
CA TYR A 50 16.51 7.19 8.49
C TYR A 50 16.92 8.56 9.06
N GLY A 51 17.39 8.60 10.31
CA GLY A 51 17.65 9.86 11.01
C GLY A 51 16.37 10.70 11.12
N ASN A 52 16.54 12.03 11.05
CA ASN A 52 15.42 12.98 11.07
C ASN A 52 14.91 13.38 9.68
N LYS A 53 15.31 12.66 8.63
CA LYS A 53 14.94 12.99 7.26
C LYS A 53 13.49 12.57 6.96
N VAL A 54 12.79 13.40 6.23
CA VAL A 54 11.50 13.09 5.59
C VAL A 54 11.71 13.06 4.09
N TYR A 55 11.33 11.95 3.45
CA TYR A 55 11.51 11.76 2.02
C TYR A 55 10.23 12.14 1.29
N MET A 56 10.30 13.19 0.47
CA MET A 56 9.20 13.58 -0.39
C MET A 56 9.17 12.70 -1.65
N ARG A 57 7.95 12.31 -2.05
CA ARG A 57 7.71 11.52 -3.26
C ARG A 57 6.73 12.26 -4.16
N GLY A 58 7.07 12.42 -5.44
CA GLY A 58 6.19 12.99 -6.45
C GLY A 58 5.16 11.95 -6.88
N LEU A 59 3.90 12.14 -6.46
CA LEU A 59 2.79 11.29 -6.87
C LEU A 59 2.19 11.82 -8.17
N ILE A 60 2.09 10.96 -9.17
CA ILE A 60 1.46 11.22 -10.47
C ILE A 60 0.31 10.24 -10.63
N GLU A 61 -0.91 10.70 -10.38
CA GLU A 61 -2.13 9.94 -10.60
C GLU A 61 -2.52 10.05 -12.08
N PHE A 62 -1.98 9.18 -12.92
CA PHE A 62 -2.06 9.33 -14.37
C PHE A 62 -3.35 8.80 -14.99
N THR A 63 -4.13 8.01 -14.25
CA THR A 63 -5.46 7.55 -14.65
C THR A 63 -6.32 7.22 -13.45
N ASN A 64 -7.62 7.52 -13.54
CA ASN A 64 -8.61 7.06 -12.57
C ASN A 64 -9.62 6.06 -13.17
N PHE A 65 -9.32 5.50 -14.34
CA PHE A 65 -10.04 4.33 -14.84
C PHE A 65 -9.58 3.07 -14.14
N CYS A 66 -10.50 2.17 -13.82
CA CYS A 66 -10.19 0.88 -13.23
C CYS A 66 -11.13 -0.19 -13.76
N LYS A 67 -10.60 -1.37 -14.11
CA LYS A 67 -11.42 -2.53 -14.51
C LYS A 67 -12.11 -3.21 -13.33
N ASN A 68 -11.60 -2.99 -12.10
CA ASN A 68 -12.10 -3.62 -10.88
C ASN A 68 -13.25 -2.82 -10.25
N ASN A 69 -14.01 -3.50 -9.40
CA ASN A 69 -15.18 -2.92 -8.75
C ASN A 69 -15.12 -3.08 -7.22
N CYS A 70 -13.96 -2.83 -6.62
CA CYS A 70 -13.76 -2.91 -5.17
C CYS A 70 -14.80 -2.04 -4.44
N TYR A 71 -15.41 -2.58 -3.40
CA TYR A 71 -16.61 -2.00 -2.79
C TYR A 71 -16.36 -0.73 -1.99
N TYR A 72 -15.10 -0.46 -1.65
CA TYR A 72 -14.65 0.72 -0.91
C TYR A 72 -14.06 1.83 -1.79
N CYS A 73 -13.82 1.56 -3.08
CA CYS A 73 -12.98 2.43 -3.90
C CYS A 73 -13.80 3.44 -4.72
N GLY A 74 -13.52 4.73 -4.56
CA GLY A 74 -14.19 5.80 -5.31
C GLY A 74 -13.94 5.77 -6.82
N ILE A 75 -12.82 5.19 -7.29
CA ILE A 75 -12.54 5.03 -8.72
C ILE A 75 -12.94 3.64 -9.27
N ARG A 76 -13.74 2.86 -8.53
CA ARG A 76 -14.25 1.57 -8.99
C ARG A 76 -14.96 1.71 -10.34
N ARG A 77 -14.92 0.63 -11.13
CA ARG A 77 -15.48 0.60 -12.50
C ARG A 77 -16.90 1.14 -12.60
N ASP A 78 -17.79 0.73 -11.70
CA ASP A 78 -19.21 1.03 -11.76
C ASP A 78 -19.58 2.39 -11.12
N ASN A 79 -18.61 3.17 -10.64
CA ASN A 79 -18.87 4.54 -10.20
C ASN A 79 -19.05 5.45 -11.44
N LYS A 80 -20.31 5.75 -11.75
CA LYS A 80 -20.70 6.61 -12.88
C LYS A 80 -20.57 8.11 -12.58
N ASN A 81 -20.40 8.48 -11.32
CA ASN A 81 -20.29 9.88 -10.90
C ASN A 81 -18.82 10.36 -10.96
N ALA A 82 -17.87 9.44 -11.06
CA ALA A 82 -16.46 9.81 -11.14
C ALA A 82 -16.13 10.46 -12.49
N SER A 83 -15.63 11.69 -12.46
CA SER A 83 -15.06 12.33 -13.64
C SER A 83 -13.78 11.58 -14.05
N ARG A 84 -13.83 10.91 -15.19
CA ARG A 84 -12.75 10.02 -15.65
C ARG A 84 -11.75 10.76 -16.51
N TYR A 85 -10.46 10.49 -16.26
CA TYR A 85 -9.36 11.06 -17.03
C TYR A 85 -8.23 10.05 -17.24
N ARG A 86 -7.42 10.31 -18.23
CA ARG A 86 -6.11 9.69 -18.48
C ARG A 86 -5.15 10.79 -18.89
N LEU A 87 -4.02 10.88 -18.23
CA LEU A 87 -2.94 11.72 -18.70
C LEU A 87 -2.30 11.10 -19.95
N THR A 88 -1.90 11.94 -20.88
CA THR A 88 -1.05 11.54 -21.99
C THR A 88 0.37 11.25 -21.49
N GLU A 89 1.15 10.56 -22.29
CA GLU A 89 2.57 10.35 -21.98
C GLU A 89 3.32 11.66 -21.76
N GLU A 90 3.05 12.66 -22.61
CA GLU A 90 3.65 13.99 -22.52
C GLU A 90 3.33 14.67 -21.18
N GLU A 91 2.06 14.64 -20.75
CA GLU A 91 1.65 15.18 -19.45
C GLU A 91 2.32 14.46 -18.27
N ILE A 92 2.48 13.13 -18.35
CA ILE A 92 3.21 12.36 -17.33
C ILE A 92 4.68 12.80 -17.26
N LEU A 93 5.34 12.94 -18.41
CA LEU A 93 6.74 13.37 -18.47
C LEU A 93 6.92 14.82 -18.00
N ASP A 94 5.97 15.71 -18.30
CA ASP A 94 5.96 17.08 -17.80
C ASP A 94 5.78 17.13 -16.27
N CYS A 95 4.94 16.27 -15.70
CA CYS A 95 4.86 16.11 -14.24
C CYS A 95 6.21 15.67 -13.64
N CYS A 96 6.91 14.74 -14.28
CA CYS A 96 8.23 14.32 -13.84
C CYS A 96 9.25 15.46 -13.91
N LYS A 97 9.25 16.23 -15.01
CA LYS A 97 10.12 17.40 -15.18
C LYS A 97 9.91 18.44 -14.09
N ASN A 98 8.66 18.85 -13.90
CA ASN A 98 8.31 19.84 -12.87
C ASN A 98 8.68 19.31 -11.46
N GLY A 99 8.40 18.05 -11.18
CA GLY A 99 8.77 17.41 -9.91
C GLY A 99 10.29 17.38 -9.69
N TYR A 100 11.07 17.07 -10.73
CA TYR A 100 12.53 17.05 -10.65
C TYR A 100 13.11 18.44 -10.34
N GLU A 101 12.60 19.48 -11.01
CA GLU A 101 12.99 20.88 -10.78
C GLU A 101 12.64 21.33 -9.36
N LEU A 102 11.54 20.84 -8.77
CA LEU A 102 11.15 21.08 -7.39
C LEU A 102 11.94 20.24 -6.36
N GLY A 103 12.87 19.41 -6.80
CA GLY A 103 13.74 18.61 -5.92
C GLY A 103 13.24 17.21 -5.59
N PHE A 104 12.13 16.74 -6.16
CA PHE A 104 11.71 15.34 -5.99
C PHE A 104 12.73 14.40 -6.64
N ARG A 105 12.99 13.27 -5.97
CA ARG A 105 13.90 12.20 -6.44
C ARG A 105 13.22 10.83 -6.41
N THR A 106 11.91 10.83 -6.30
CA THR A 106 11.07 9.64 -6.44
C THR A 106 9.79 10.04 -7.16
N PHE A 107 9.47 9.33 -8.24
CA PHE A 107 8.19 9.44 -8.94
C PHE A 107 7.36 8.22 -8.66
N VAL A 108 6.11 8.41 -8.27
CA VAL A 108 5.15 7.34 -8.04
C VAL A 108 4.06 7.45 -9.11
N LEU A 109 4.07 6.55 -10.07
CA LEU A 109 3.02 6.45 -11.08
C LEU A 109 1.88 5.61 -10.51
N GLN A 110 0.78 6.26 -10.18
CA GLN A 110 -0.39 5.63 -9.56
C GLN A 110 -1.61 5.71 -10.47
N GLY A 111 -2.42 4.67 -10.45
CA GLY A 111 -3.69 4.66 -11.16
C GLY A 111 -4.53 3.44 -10.81
N GLY A 112 -5.75 3.41 -11.33
CA GLY A 112 -6.53 2.17 -11.34
C GLY A 112 -5.92 1.13 -12.28
N GLU A 113 -6.44 -0.09 -12.24
CA GLU A 113 -6.08 -1.11 -13.22
C GLU A 113 -6.76 -0.81 -14.57
N ASP A 114 -6.15 0.10 -15.32
CA ASP A 114 -6.66 0.61 -16.58
C ASP A 114 -6.08 -0.17 -17.77
N PRO A 115 -6.91 -0.90 -18.55
CA PRO A 115 -6.43 -1.66 -19.71
C PRO A 115 -5.88 -0.80 -20.86
N TYR A 116 -6.15 0.50 -20.88
CA TYR A 116 -5.59 1.42 -21.86
C TYR A 116 -4.07 1.51 -21.76
N PHE A 117 -3.53 1.47 -20.55
CA PHE A 117 -2.10 1.43 -20.31
C PHE A 117 -1.60 -0.01 -20.39
N THR A 118 -1.34 -0.46 -21.64
CA THR A 118 -0.75 -1.78 -21.92
C THR A 118 0.66 -1.87 -21.36
N ASP A 119 1.21 -3.09 -21.34
CA ASP A 119 2.59 -3.31 -20.86
C ASP A 119 3.61 -2.51 -21.68
N GLU A 120 3.41 -2.40 -23.00
CA GLU A 120 4.29 -1.64 -23.89
C GLU A 120 4.28 -0.15 -23.54
N LYS A 121 3.09 0.43 -23.28
CA LYS A 121 2.98 1.85 -22.91
C LYS A 121 3.66 2.13 -21.56
N ILE A 122 3.44 1.27 -20.55
CA ILE A 122 4.09 1.44 -19.24
C ILE A 122 5.61 1.30 -19.37
N VAL A 123 6.09 0.30 -20.12
CA VAL A 123 7.52 0.11 -20.41
C VAL A 123 8.14 1.35 -21.05
N ASP A 124 7.46 1.94 -22.06
CA ASP A 124 7.95 3.12 -22.78
C ASP A 124 8.03 4.34 -21.86
N ILE A 125 6.97 4.61 -21.09
CA ILE A 125 6.94 5.69 -20.08
C ILE A 125 8.08 5.51 -19.06
N VAL A 126 8.23 4.32 -18.49
CA VAL A 126 9.26 4.03 -17.48
C VAL A 126 10.67 4.23 -18.05
N LYS A 127 10.93 3.74 -19.28
CA LYS A 127 12.21 3.95 -19.96
C LYS A 127 12.52 5.41 -20.21
N LYS A 128 11.55 6.21 -20.66
CA LYS A 128 11.71 7.65 -20.87
C LYS A 128 12.03 8.38 -19.57
N ILE A 129 11.31 8.07 -18.49
CA ILE A 129 11.60 8.64 -17.17
C ILE A 129 13.00 8.25 -16.69
N ARG A 130 13.36 6.96 -16.81
CA ARG A 130 14.69 6.46 -16.39
C ARG A 130 15.82 7.13 -17.16
N ASN A 131 15.65 7.31 -18.46
CA ASN A 131 16.66 7.97 -19.31
C ASN A 131 16.83 9.46 -18.98
N SER A 132 15.72 10.15 -18.66
CA SER A 132 15.74 11.58 -18.35
C SER A 132 16.20 11.88 -16.92
N TYR A 133 15.90 10.98 -15.97
CA TYR A 133 16.13 11.18 -14.52
C TYR A 133 16.76 9.91 -13.90
N PRO A 134 18.02 9.58 -14.24
CA PRO A 134 18.67 8.33 -13.81
C PRO A 134 18.88 8.26 -12.29
N ASP A 135 18.92 9.39 -11.59
CA ASP A 135 19.06 9.52 -10.14
C ASP A 135 17.72 9.43 -9.37
N CYS A 136 16.60 9.35 -10.09
CA CYS A 136 15.28 9.23 -9.47
C CYS A 136 14.86 7.77 -9.31
N ALA A 137 14.19 7.46 -8.20
CA ALA A 137 13.50 6.18 -8.04
C ALA A 137 12.13 6.24 -8.73
N ILE A 138 11.79 5.17 -9.47
CA ILE A 138 10.49 5.01 -10.14
C ILE A 138 9.68 3.95 -9.40
N THR A 139 8.52 4.34 -8.89
CA THR A 139 7.56 3.47 -8.21
C THR A 139 6.32 3.31 -9.07
N LEU A 140 5.86 2.08 -9.28
CA LEU A 140 4.58 1.80 -9.90
C LEU A 140 3.55 1.39 -8.83
N SER A 141 2.31 1.88 -8.96
CA SER A 141 1.16 1.51 -8.14
C SER A 141 -0.07 1.41 -9.04
N ILE A 142 -0.12 0.37 -9.85
CA ILE A 142 -1.10 0.18 -10.94
C ILE A 142 -1.83 -1.17 -10.86
N GLY A 143 -1.97 -1.69 -9.64
CA GLY A 143 -2.73 -2.90 -9.33
C GLY A 143 -2.06 -4.21 -9.69
N GLU A 144 -2.87 -5.25 -9.90
CA GLU A 144 -2.40 -6.60 -10.19
C GLU A 144 -2.00 -6.75 -11.65
N LYS A 145 -0.84 -7.36 -11.87
CA LYS A 145 -0.31 -7.68 -13.20
C LYS A 145 0.22 -9.12 -13.24
N THR A 146 0.53 -9.62 -14.41
CA THR A 146 1.22 -10.90 -14.55
C THR A 146 2.67 -10.80 -14.07
N LYS A 147 3.28 -11.92 -13.70
CA LYS A 147 4.71 -11.95 -13.35
C LYS A 147 5.57 -11.44 -14.51
N GLU A 148 5.17 -11.74 -15.76
CA GLU A 148 5.84 -11.25 -16.95
C GLU A 148 5.74 -9.73 -17.11
N SER A 149 4.56 -9.14 -16.88
CA SER A 149 4.40 -7.68 -16.90
C SER A 149 5.32 -7.02 -15.87
N TYR A 150 5.36 -7.55 -14.62
CA TYR A 150 6.27 -7.06 -13.59
C TYR A 150 7.74 -7.15 -14.01
N ARG A 151 8.14 -8.26 -14.67
CA ARG A 151 9.50 -8.42 -15.21
C ARG A 151 9.84 -7.34 -16.23
N LEU A 152 8.94 -7.11 -17.18
CA LEU A 152 9.12 -6.09 -18.22
C LEU A 152 9.28 -4.68 -17.63
N TYR A 153 8.46 -4.33 -16.64
CA TYR A 153 8.56 -3.01 -15.99
C TYR A 153 9.87 -2.87 -15.19
N LYS A 154 10.32 -3.95 -14.54
CA LYS A 154 11.59 -3.96 -13.82
C LYS A 154 12.76 -3.73 -14.76
N GLU A 155 12.79 -4.43 -15.86
CA GLU A 155 13.82 -4.29 -16.91
C GLU A 155 13.80 -2.91 -17.58
N ALA A 156 12.62 -2.29 -17.66
CA ALA A 156 12.49 -0.92 -18.15
C ALA A 156 13.07 0.13 -17.17
N GLY A 157 13.28 -0.23 -15.91
CA GLY A 157 13.89 0.65 -14.92
C GLY A 157 13.00 1.00 -13.73
N ALA A 158 11.86 0.34 -13.51
CA ALA A 158 11.07 0.51 -12.31
C ALA A 158 11.79 -0.11 -11.09
N ASP A 159 11.98 0.68 -10.03
CA ASP A 159 12.68 0.25 -8.82
C ASP A 159 11.76 -0.38 -7.80
N ARG A 160 10.54 0.19 -7.68
CA ARG A 160 9.59 -0.09 -6.61
C ARG A 160 8.22 -0.42 -7.19
N TYR A 161 7.48 -1.24 -6.46
CA TYR A 161 6.07 -1.49 -6.76
C TYR A 161 5.26 -1.49 -5.47
N LEU A 162 4.19 -0.67 -5.41
CA LEU A 162 3.27 -0.64 -4.29
C LEU A 162 1.97 -1.35 -4.68
N LEU A 163 1.65 -2.41 -3.93
CA LEU A 163 0.40 -3.17 -4.07
C LEU A 163 -0.12 -3.52 -2.67
N ARG A 164 -1.05 -2.72 -2.17
CA ARG A 164 -1.66 -3.00 -0.87
C ARG A 164 -2.49 -4.28 -0.96
N HIS A 165 -2.34 -5.17 0.04
CA HIS A 165 -3.17 -6.39 0.11
C HIS A 165 -4.56 -6.11 0.68
N GLU A 166 -4.75 -4.96 1.33
CA GLU A 166 -5.95 -4.39 1.94
C GLU A 166 -6.46 -5.16 3.15
N THR A 167 -6.35 -6.47 3.16
CA THR A 167 -6.51 -7.41 4.28
C THR A 167 -5.91 -8.76 3.93
N ALA A 168 -5.32 -9.44 4.90
CA ALA A 168 -4.78 -10.79 4.75
C ALA A 168 -5.78 -11.89 5.09
N ASN A 169 -6.97 -11.52 5.62
CA ASN A 169 -8.06 -12.42 5.96
C ASN A 169 -8.96 -12.68 4.75
N GLU A 170 -9.21 -13.95 4.43
CA GLU A 170 -9.94 -14.36 3.21
C GLU A 170 -11.41 -13.90 3.23
N ASP A 171 -12.11 -14.06 4.34
CA ASP A 171 -13.53 -13.70 4.44
C ASP A 171 -13.70 -12.19 4.42
N HIS A 172 -12.83 -11.45 5.09
CA HIS A 172 -12.82 -9.99 5.02
C HIS A 172 -12.46 -9.49 3.62
N TYR A 173 -11.53 -10.15 2.91
CA TYR A 173 -11.21 -9.81 1.53
C TYR A 173 -12.42 -9.94 0.60
N ARG A 174 -13.19 -11.03 0.74
CA ARG A 174 -14.44 -11.24 -0.01
C ARG A 174 -15.51 -10.20 0.33
N HIS A 175 -15.54 -9.73 1.57
CA HIS A 175 -16.46 -8.65 1.97
C HIS A 175 -16.13 -7.31 1.29
N LEU A 176 -14.85 -7.03 1.06
CA LEU A 176 -14.37 -5.79 0.46
C LEU A 176 -14.33 -5.80 -1.08
N HIS A 177 -14.30 -6.97 -1.71
CA HIS A 177 -14.03 -7.12 -3.14
C HIS A 177 -15.08 -7.97 -3.85
N PRO A 178 -15.28 -7.77 -5.17
CA PRO A 178 -16.14 -8.64 -5.97
C PRO A 178 -15.50 -10.04 -6.12
N GLU A 179 -16.37 -11.05 -6.38
CA GLU A 179 -16.00 -12.46 -6.48
C GLU A 179 -14.85 -12.78 -7.46
N GLN A 180 -14.66 -11.93 -8.49
CA GLN A 180 -13.61 -12.11 -9.50
C GLN A 180 -12.21 -11.81 -8.95
N MET A 181 -12.11 -11.15 -7.79
CA MET A 181 -10.85 -10.83 -7.14
C MET A 181 -10.53 -11.87 -6.06
N SER A 182 -9.28 -12.28 -5.98
CA SER A 182 -8.82 -13.33 -5.07
C SER A 182 -7.68 -12.82 -4.20
N LEU A 183 -7.79 -13.03 -2.89
CA LEU A 183 -6.70 -12.75 -1.95
C LEU A 183 -5.45 -13.60 -2.28
N ALA A 184 -5.65 -14.85 -2.69
CA ALA A 184 -4.54 -15.72 -3.09
C ALA A 184 -3.75 -15.12 -4.27
N ASN A 185 -4.45 -14.58 -5.29
CA ASN A 185 -3.80 -13.89 -6.41
C ASN A 185 -3.09 -12.62 -5.95
N ARG A 186 -3.71 -11.82 -5.08
CA ARG A 186 -3.12 -10.61 -4.52
C ARG A 186 -1.81 -10.91 -3.78
N LYS A 187 -1.82 -11.93 -2.91
CA LYS A 187 -0.62 -12.39 -2.20
C LYS A 187 0.43 -12.94 -3.17
N GLN A 188 0.01 -13.66 -4.24
CA GLN A 188 0.94 -14.18 -5.25
C GLN A 188 1.60 -13.04 -6.05
N CYS A 189 0.86 -11.99 -6.40
CA CYS A 189 1.43 -10.79 -7.04
C CYS A 189 2.54 -10.17 -6.17
N LEU A 190 2.32 -10.03 -4.87
CA LEU A 190 3.32 -9.50 -3.93
C LEU A 190 4.57 -10.39 -3.85
N ARG A 191 4.40 -11.73 -3.83
CA ARG A 191 5.53 -12.67 -3.87
C ARG A 191 6.31 -12.55 -5.18
N ASN A 192 5.62 -12.46 -6.32
CA ASN A 192 6.25 -12.26 -7.61
C ASN A 192 7.10 -10.98 -7.66
N LEU A 193 6.61 -9.89 -7.07
CA LEU A 193 7.34 -8.63 -6.98
C LEU A 193 8.63 -8.79 -6.15
N LYS A 194 8.55 -9.47 -5.01
CA LYS A 194 9.74 -9.79 -4.19
C LYS A 194 10.75 -10.64 -4.95
N GLU A 195 10.30 -11.72 -5.61
CA GLU A 195 11.16 -12.60 -6.40
C GLU A 195 11.87 -11.88 -7.56
N LEU A 196 11.22 -10.88 -8.15
CA LEU A 196 11.81 -10.05 -9.21
C LEU A 196 12.73 -8.93 -8.69
N GLY A 197 12.93 -8.84 -7.36
CA GLY A 197 13.84 -7.89 -6.75
C GLY A 197 13.34 -6.45 -6.75
N TYR A 198 12.03 -6.24 -6.73
CA TYR A 198 11.47 -4.92 -6.43
C TYR A 198 11.66 -4.55 -4.96
N GLN A 199 11.84 -3.26 -4.69
CA GLN A 199 11.47 -2.74 -3.38
C GLN A 199 9.95 -2.77 -3.30
N THR A 200 9.42 -3.83 -2.69
CA THR A 200 7.99 -4.13 -2.69
C THR A 200 7.28 -3.39 -1.57
N GLY A 201 6.17 -2.76 -1.90
CA GLY A 201 5.27 -2.13 -0.95
C GLY A 201 4.00 -2.96 -0.77
N ALA A 202 3.61 -3.19 0.47
CA ALA A 202 2.36 -3.82 0.87
C ALA A 202 1.58 -2.91 1.82
N GLY A 203 0.47 -3.38 2.37
CA GLY A 203 -0.30 -2.64 3.36
C GLY A 203 -1.78 -2.97 3.37
N PHE A 204 -2.48 -2.39 4.32
CA PHE A 204 -3.89 -2.67 4.57
C PHE A 204 -4.63 -1.43 5.09
N MET A 205 -5.95 -1.50 5.12
CA MET A 205 -6.82 -0.49 5.74
C MET A 205 -7.11 -0.89 7.19
N VAL A 206 -7.25 0.10 8.08
CA VAL A 206 -7.65 -0.10 9.47
C VAL A 206 -9.08 0.42 9.66
N GLY A 207 -9.94 -0.40 10.27
CA GLY A 207 -11.33 -0.07 10.51
C GLY A 207 -12.21 -0.14 9.25
N ALA A 208 -11.80 -0.92 8.24
CA ALA A 208 -12.66 -1.22 7.11
C ALA A 208 -13.90 -2.02 7.55
N PRO A 209 -15.05 -1.89 6.87
CA PRO A 209 -16.29 -2.57 7.24
C PRO A 209 -16.09 -4.08 7.43
N GLY A 210 -16.55 -4.61 8.56
CA GLY A 210 -16.40 -6.03 8.89
C GLY A 210 -15.02 -6.46 9.41
N GLN A 211 -14.05 -5.55 9.53
CA GLN A 211 -12.72 -5.86 10.05
C GLN A 211 -12.74 -6.15 11.55
N THR A 212 -12.08 -7.22 11.96
CA THR A 212 -11.88 -7.61 13.35
C THR A 212 -10.42 -7.46 13.77
N LEU A 213 -10.13 -7.57 15.07
CA LEU A 213 -8.74 -7.64 15.55
C LEU A 213 -7.98 -8.85 15.00
N GLU A 214 -8.68 -9.94 14.71
CA GLU A 214 -8.11 -11.11 14.05
C GLU A 214 -7.63 -10.76 12.63
N CYS A 215 -8.42 -10.02 11.85
CA CYS A 215 -8.01 -9.54 10.52
C CYS A 215 -6.72 -8.71 10.60
N LEU A 216 -6.64 -7.78 11.56
CA LEU A 216 -5.45 -6.93 11.76
C LEU A 216 -4.23 -7.76 12.20
N ALA A 217 -4.41 -8.76 13.07
CA ALA A 217 -3.34 -9.67 13.47
C ALA A 217 -2.80 -10.48 12.28
N GLU A 218 -3.68 -10.98 11.42
CA GLU A 218 -3.31 -11.69 10.19
C GLU A 218 -2.59 -10.76 9.19
N ASP A 219 -2.99 -9.49 9.11
CA ASP A 219 -2.30 -8.48 8.31
C ASP A 219 -0.85 -8.27 8.78
N LEU A 220 -0.64 -8.14 10.09
CA LEU A 220 0.70 -7.98 10.67
C LEU A 220 1.57 -9.23 10.47
N ILE A 221 1.01 -10.43 10.64
CA ILE A 221 1.69 -11.69 10.39
C ILE A 221 2.09 -11.79 8.91
N PHE A 222 1.16 -11.49 8.00
CA PHE A 222 1.46 -11.50 6.57
C PHE A 222 2.55 -10.49 6.18
N LEU A 223 2.55 -9.29 6.76
CA LEU A 223 3.63 -8.32 6.54
C LEU A 223 4.97 -8.85 7.05
N LYS A 224 4.99 -9.52 8.20
CA LYS A 224 6.21 -10.15 8.73
C LYS A 224 6.74 -11.23 7.79
N GLU A 225 5.87 -12.09 7.27
CA GLU A 225 6.22 -13.15 6.32
C GLU A 225 6.72 -12.61 4.98
N LEU A 226 6.02 -11.62 4.43
CA LEU A 226 6.37 -11.00 3.15
C LEU A 226 7.65 -10.18 3.23
N ASN A 227 7.91 -9.58 4.39
CA ASN A 227 9.04 -8.69 4.63
C ASN A 227 9.19 -7.60 3.55
N PRO A 228 8.18 -6.74 3.35
CA PRO A 228 8.22 -5.71 2.31
C PRO A 228 9.13 -4.55 2.71
N GLU A 229 9.65 -3.82 1.74
CA GLU A 229 10.49 -2.63 1.94
C GLU A 229 9.67 -1.37 2.23
N MET A 230 8.38 -1.40 1.92
CA MET A 230 7.46 -0.29 2.18
C MET A 230 6.15 -0.84 2.74
N VAL A 231 5.60 -0.17 3.74
CA VAL A 231 4.30 -0.53 4.32
C VAL A 231 3.39 0.71 4.33
N GLY A 232 2.22 0.58 3.70
CA GLY A 232 1.20 1.62 3.66
C GLY A 232 -0.01 1.21 4.49
N ILE A 233 -0.10 1.69 5.72
CA ILE A 233 -1.26 1.50 6.61
C ILE A 233 -1.98 2.83 6.74
N GLY A 234 -3.30 2.81 6.73
CA GLY A 234 -4.12 3.99 6.92
C GLY A 234 -5.54 3.65 7.33
N PRO A 235 -6.25 4.56 8.00
CA PRO A 235 -7.63 4.33 8.36
C PRO A 235 -8.51 4.21 7.10
N PHE A 236 -9.56 3.41 7.19
CA PHE A 236 -10.61 3.40 6.19
C PHE A 236 -11.30 4.77 6.19
N ILE A 237 -11.52 5.32 5.01
CA ILE A 237 -12.29 6.56 4.80
C ILE A 237 -13.44 6.22 3.84
N PRO A 238 -14.71 6.33 4.28
CA PRO A 238 -15.86 6.04 3.44
C PRO A 238 -15.94 7.03 2.27
N HIS A 239 -16.28 6.53 1.10
CA HIS A 239 -16.51 7.34 -0.08
C HIS A 239 -17.99 7.26 -0.48
N HIS A 240 -18.62 8.41 -0.69
CA HIS A 240 -20.06 8.55 -0.93
C HIS A 240 -20.62 7.75 -2.13
N ASP A 241 -19.78 7.40 -3.11
CA ASP A 241 -20.17 6.61 -4.29
C ASP A 241 -19.79 5.13 -4.18
N THR A 242 -19.71 4.59 -2.97
CA THR A 242 -19.33 3.19 -2.73
C THR A 242 -20.41 2.44 -1.95
N LYS A 243 -20.25 1.11 -1.86
CA LYS A 243 -21.17 0.30 -1.02
C LYS A 243 -21.05 0.64 0.47
N PHE A 244 -19.97 1.26 0.88
CA PHE A 244 -19.64 1.56 2.26
C PHE A 244 -19.72 3.07 2.56
N ALA A 245 -20.58 3.78 1.81
CA ALA A 245 -20.74 5.24 1.96
C ALA A 245 -21.17 5.67 3.36
N ASP A 246 -22.02 4.87 3.99
CA ASP A 246 -22.62 5.17 5.30
C ASP A 246 -21.88 4.48 6.47
N GLU A 247 -20.78 3.77 6.18
CA GLU A 247 -19.98 3.11 7.21
C GLU A 247 -19.07 4.13 7.95
N PRO A 248 -18.78 3.90 9.22
CA PRO A 248 -17.90 4.78 9.97
C PRO A 248 -16.47 4.76 9.43
N ALA A 249 -15.76 5.88 9.54
CA ALA A 249 -14.34 5.92 9.25
C ALA A 249 -13.54 5.08 10.26
N GLY A 250 -12.42 4.54 9.82
CA GLY A 250 -11.49 3.81 10.67
C GLY A 250 -10.84 4.72 11.73
N SER A 251 -10.44 4.13 12.86
CA SER A 251 -9.78 4.85 13.96
C SER A 251 -8.34 5.21 13.59
N VAL A 252 -7.99 6.49 13.78
CA VAL A 252 -6.61 6.96 13.65
C VAL A 252 -5.74 6.40 14.78
N GLU A 253 -6.28 6.35 16.01
CA GLU A 253 -5.55 5.84 17.18
C GLU A 253 -5.18 4.37 17.03
N LEU A 254 -6.09 3.54 16.46
CA LEU A 254 -5.78 2.14 16.19
C LEU A 254 -4.82 1.98 14.99
N THR A 255 -4.77 2.97 14.11
CA THR A 255 -3.88 2.96 12.94
C THR A 255 -2.42 3.26 13.32
N LEU A 256 -2.22 4.10 14.32
CA LEU A 256 -0.91 4.53 14.83
C LEU A 256 -0.32 3.55 15.82
#